data_d0c1d3812efda916619c7dab1a7d4493
#
_entry.id   d0c1d3812efda916619c7dab1a7d4493
#
_cell.length_a   1.000
_cell.length_b   1.000
_cell.length_c   1.000
_cell.angle_alpha   90.00
_cell.angle_beta   90.00
_cell.angle_gamma   90.00
#
_symmetry.space_group_name_H-M   'P 1'
#
loop_
_entity.id
_entity.type
_entity.pdbx_description
1 polymer ?
#
loop_
_entity_poly.entity_id
_entity_poly.type
_entity_poly.pdbx_seq_one_letter_code
_entity_poly.pdbx_strand_id
1 'polypeptide(L)'
;MPSSPTAPDALPFPKPSIPKDAAVLVVEDNVSNFVLIARMLGYLGIHCEWKTSGYEVLEYADTLPRLDLILMDIRLPYEDGYGAQKKLRTSERFKAVPIIAVTAEASVEQMKKAKDAGFDGFLGKPLDPDRFPDQIRRILSGEKVWEFS
;
A
#
# COMPACT_ATOMS: atom_id res chain seq x y z
N MET A 1 33.59 -7.93 -24.60
CA MET A 1 33.27 -7.94 -23.88
C MET A 1 32.93 -7.98 -23.22
N PRO A 2 32.93 -7.77 -22.71
CA PRO A 2 32.51 -7.93 -21.88
C PRO A 2 31.86 -7.76 -21.20
N SER A 3 31.63 -7.83 -20.86
CA SER A 3 31.04 -7.68 -20.22
C SER A 3 30.89 -7.93 -19.36
N SER A 4 31.06 -7.83 -18.87
CA SER A 4 30.78 -8.11 -18.10
C SER A 4 30.16 -8.12 -17.56
N PRO A 5 30.12 -7.95 -17.45
CA PRO A 5 29.57 -8.04 -16.60
C PRO A 5 28.78 -8.27 -16.04
N THR A 6 28.99 -8.58 -16.22
CA THR A 6 27.94 -8.85 -15.51
C THR A 6 28.12 -8.78 -14.09
N ALA A 7 27.83 -7.73 -13.52
CA ALA A 7 27.68 -7.63 -12.11
C ALA A 7 26.80 -8.78 -11.65
N PRO A 8 27.08 -9.42 -10.50
CA PRO A 8 26.25 -10.53 -10.02
C PRO A 8 24.79 -10.14 -9.84
N ASP A 9 24.52 -8.85 -9.63
CA ASP A 9 23.17 -8.31 -9.48
C ASP A 9 22.59 -7.80 -10.80
N ALA A 10 23.27 -8.02 -11.90
CA ALA A 10 22.70 -7.67 -13.20
C ALA A 10 21.56 -8.64 -13.51
N LEU A 11 20.35 -8.14 -13.48
CA LEU A 11 19.15 -8.92 -13.74
C LEU A 11 18.77 -8.81 -15.20
N PRO A 12 18.21 -9.88 -15.80
CA PRO A 12 17.69 -9.78 -17.16
C PRO A 12 16.59 -8.74 -17.28
N PHE A 13 15.89 -8.47 -16.17
CA PHE A 13 14.86 -7.45 -16.10
C PHE A 13 15.17 -6.51 -14.96
N PRO A 14 15.17 -5.21 -15.18
CA PRO A 14 15.37 -4.25 -14.10
C PRO A 14 14.24 -4.35 -13.08
N LYS A 15 14.55 -4.00 -11.83
CA LYS A 15 13.48 -3.89 -10.81
C LYS A 15 12.54 -2.78 -11.23
N PRO A 16 11.22 -2.94 -10.94
CA PRO A 16 10.28 -1.86 -11.19
C PRO A 16 10.72 -0.59 -10.47
N SER A 17 10.67 0.52 -11.16
CA SER A 17 10.99 1.80 -10.56
C SER A 17 9.73 2.41 -9.98
N ILE A 18 9.93 3.22 -8.93
CA ILE A 18 8.83 3.97 -8.33
C ILE A 18 8.55 5.18 -9.23
N PRO A 19 7.28 5.40 -9.61
CA PRO A 19 6.95 6.57 -10.41
C PRO A 19 7.36 7.86 -9.70
N LYS A 20 7.88 8.80 -10.46
CA LYS A 20 8.20 10.12 -9.91
C LYS A 20 6.91 10.76 -9.38
N ASP A 21 7.02 11.40 -8.22
CA ASP A 21 5.90 12.06 -7.55
C ASP A 21 4.78 11.11 -7.12
N ALA A 22 5.10 9.82 -6.95
CA ALA A 22 4.13 8.86 -6.44
C ALA A 22 3.59 9.33 -5.08
N ALA A 23 2.29 9.16 -4.88
CA ALA A 23 1.59 9.57 -3.67
C ALA A 23 0.83 8.38 -3.08
N VAL A 24 0.98 8.19 -1.77
CA VAL A 24 0.34 7.09 -1.03
C VAL A 24 -0.49 7.69 0.09
N LEU A 25 -1.74 7.23 0.21
CA LEU A 25 -2.57 7.54 1.36
C LEU A 25 -2.46 6.38 2.35
N VAL A 26 -2.10 6.69 3.59
CA VAL A 26 -2.04 5.73 4.68
C VAL A 26 -3.22 5.98 5.60
N VAL A 27 -4.09 4.99 5.75
CA VAL A 27 -5.24 5.06 6.65
C VAL A 27 -4.91 4.19 7.86
N GLU A 28 -4.54 4.83 8.96
CA GLU A 28 -3.99 4.20 10.15
C GLU A 28 -4.28 5.06 11.37
N ASP A 29 -4.87 4.47 12.41
CA ASP A 29 -5.22 5.21 13.62
C ASP A 29 -4.08 5.32 14.64
N ASN A 30 -3.09 4.45 14.55
CA ASN A 30 -1.96 4.44 15.47
C ASN A 30 -0.81 5.31 14.95
N VAL A 31 -0.45 6.33 15.71
CA VAL A 31 0.59 7.28 15.31
C VAL A 31 1.93 6.60 15.07
N SER A 32 2.32 5.67 15.95
CA SER A 32 3.61 4.99 15.83
C SER A 32 3.69 4.16 14.56
N ASN A 33 2.61 3.46 14.21
CA ASN A 33 2.53 2.68 12.98
C ASN A 33 2.60 3.60 11.76
N PHE A 34 1.88 4.71 11.80
CA PHE A 34 1.93 5.67 10.70
C PHE A 34 3.35 6.23 10.51
N VAL A 35 4.01 6.64 11.59
CA VAL A 35 5.36 7.22 11.52
C VAL A 35 6.33 6.23 10.88
N LEU A 36 6.24 4.95 11.26
CA LEU A 36 7.09 3.92 10.68
C LEU A 36 6.86 3.79 9.17
N ILE A 37 5.59 3.72 8.77
CA ILE A 37 5.23 3.61 7.34
C ILE A 37 5.70 4.85 6.58
N ALA A 38 5.47 6.04 7.15
CA ALA A 38 5.86 7.30 6.51
C ALA A 38 7.38 7.39 6.31
N ARG A 39 8.17 6.90 7.26
CA ARG A 39 9.62 6.87 7.12
C ARG A 39 10.05 5.94 5.98
N MET A 40 9.46 4.75 5.93
CA MET A 40 9.80 3.80 4.89
C MET A 40 9.43 4.34 3.51
N LEU A 41 8.27 4.97 3.39
CA LEU A 41 7.86 5.61 2.13
C LEU A 41 8.77 6.79 1.78
N GLY A 42 9.17 7.56 2.78
CA GLY A 42 10.08 8.70 2.58
C GLY A 42 11.43 8.27 2.02
N TYR A 43 11.98 7.14 2.47
CA TYR A 43 13.23 6.61 1.92
C TYR A 43 13.09 6.23 0.45
N LEU A 44 11.88 5.95 0.00
CA LEU A 44 11.61 5.63 -1.40
C LEU A 44 11.27 6.87 -2.24
N GLY A 45 11.27 8.06 -1.62
CA GLY A 45 10.91 9.30 -2.30
C GLY A 45 9.43 9.43 -2.57
N ILE A 46 8.59 8.72 -1.81
CA ILE A 46 7.14 8.71 -2.02
C ILE A 46 6.48 9.73 -1.09
N HIS A 47 5.60 10.55 -1.65
CA HIS A 47 4.78 11.46 -0.87
C HIS A 47 3.72 10.68 -0.10
N CYS A 48 3.54 11.00 1.18
CA CYS A 48 2.64 10.27 2.07
C CYS A 48 1.59 11.21 2.65
N GLU A 49 0.31 10.83 2.50
CA GLU A 49 -0.82 11.48 3.14
C GLU A 49 -1.35 10.56 4.23
N TRP A 50 -1.99 11.12 5.24
CA TRP A 50 -2.45 10.37 6.41
C TRP A 50 -3.90 10.67 6.74
N LYS A 51 -4.67 9.59 7.00
CA LYS A 51 -6.01 9.66 7.54
C LYS A 51 -6.07 8.71 8.74
N THR A 52 -6.66 9.16 9.82
CA THR A 52 -6.65 8.42 11.10
C THR A 52 -7.79 7.42 11.23
N SER A 53 -8.78 7.49 10.37
CA SER A 53 -9.93 6.58 10.41
C SER A 53 -10.49 6.35 9.01
N GLY A 54 -11.39 5.36 8.90
CA GLY A 54 -12.09 5.12 7.63
C GLY A 54 -13.18 6.13 7.32
N TYR A 55 -13.54 6.97 8.31
CA TYR A 55 -14.59 7.96 8.14
C TYR A 55 -14.17 9.03 7.12
N GLU A 56 -15.01 9.26 6.14
CA GLU A 56 -14.76 10.25 5.08
C GLU A 56 -13.46 10.04 4.30
N VAL A 57 -12.99 8.78 4.20
CA VAL A 57 -11.77 8.49 3.42
C VAL A 57 -11.95 8.89 1.95
N LEU A 58 -13.09 8.58 1.35
CA LEU A 58 -13.33 8.92 -0.05
C LEU A 58 -13.29 10.44 -0.25
N GLU A 59 -13.97 11.19 0.62
CA GLU A 59 -14.01 12.65 0.55
C GLU A 59 -12.61 13.24 0.69
N TYR A 60 -11.82 12.71 1.63
CA TYR A 60 -10.46 13.17 1.82
C TYR A 60 -9.59 12.84 0.61
N ALA A 61 -9.65 11.60 0.12
CA ALA A 61 -8.87 11.17 -1.02
C ALA A 61 -9.17 12.03 -2.26
N ASP A 62 -10.43 12.43 -2.40
CA ASP A 62 -10.85 13.24 -3.55
C ASP A 62 -10.26 14.65 -3.54
N THR A 63 -9.77 15.13 -2.39
CA THR A 63 -9.08 16.43 -2.31
C THR A 63 -7.62 16.34 -2.74
N LEU A 64 -7.06 15.14 -2.86
CA LEU A 64 -5.64 14.97 -3.17
C LEU A 64 -5.41 15.11 -4.68
N PRO A 65 -4.35 15.83 -5.08
CA PRO A 65 -4.09 16.04 -6.51
C PRO A 65 -3.68 14.77 -7.24
N ARG A 66 -3.08 13.82 -6.50
CA ARG A 66 -2.61 12.55 -7.06
C ARG A 66 -2.66 11.47 -5.99
N LEU A 67 -3.05 10.27 -6.38
CA LEU A 67 -3.05 9.12 -5.48
C LEU A 67 -2.79 7.84 -6.28
N ASP A 68 -1.71 7.15 -5.93
CA ASP A 68 -1.26 5.96 -6.65
C ASP A 68 -1.51 4.67 -5.87
N LEU A 69 -1.68 4.77 -4.55
CA LEU A 69 -1.81 3.60 -3.67
C LEU A 69 -2.46 4.02 -2.37
N ILE A 70 -3.28 3.13 -1.83
CA ILE A 70 -3.86 3.30 -0.49
C ILE A 70 -3.43 2.10 0.37
N LEU A 71 -2.76 2.38 1.47
CA LEU A 71 -2.45 1.39 2.50
C LEU A 71 -3.45 1.58 3.62
N MET A 72 -4.27 0.58 3.88
CA MET A 72 -5.41 0.72 4.76
C MET A 72 -5.42 -0.33 5.86
N ASP A 73 -5.37 0.12 7.10
CA ASP A 73 -5.66 -0.75 8.22
C ASP A 73 -7.14 -1.14 8.14
N ILE A 74 -7.43 -2.43 8.25
CA ILE A 74 -8.81 -2.89 8.19
C ILE A 74 -9.52 -2.75 9.52
N ARG A 75 -8.79 -2.48 10.60
CA ARG A 75 -9.36 -2.22 11.92
C ARG A 75 -9.22 -0.76 12.27
N LEU A 76 -10.23 0.02 11.90
CA LEU A 76 -10.23 1.45 12.08
C LEU A 76 -11.41 1.88 12.96
N PRO A 77 -11.27 2.99 13.69
CA PRO A 77 -12.41 3.55 14.41
C PRO A 77 -13.44 4.13 13.43
N TYR A 78 -14.68 4.16 13.86
CA TYR A 78 -15.86 4.69 13.15
C TYR A 78 -16.27 3.86 11.96
N GLU A 79 -15.48 3.85 10.90
CA GLU A 79 -15.75 3.05 9.72
C GLU A 79 -14.54 2.16 9.49
N ASP A 80 -14.74 0.84 9.40
CA ASP A 80 -13.66 -0.10 9.19
C ASP A 80 -13.12 -0.02 7.75
N GLY A 81 -11.96 -0.66 7.53
CA GLY A 81 -11.31 -0.62 6.23
C GLY A 81 -12.12 -1.27 5.12
N TYR A 82 -12.99 -2.22 5.45
CA TYR A 82 -13.85 -2.87 4.45
C TYR A 82 -14.89 -1.89 3.90
N GLY A 83 -15.53 -1.13 4.78
CA GLY A 83 -16.51 -0.12 4.37
C GLY A 83 -15.87 0.98 3.56
N ALA A 84 -14.72 1.47 4.00
CA ALA A 84 -13.99 2.52 3.29
C ALA A 84 -13.54 2.04 1.90
N GLN A 85 -13.05 0.82 1.80
CA GLN A 85 -12.63 0.21 0.54
C GLN A 85 -13.79 0.13 -0.46
N LYS A 86 -14.95 -0.30 0.01
CA LYS A 86 -16.13 -0.39 -0.86
C LYS A 86 -16.52 0.97 -1.43
N LYS A 87 -16.50 2.00 -0.61
CA LYS A 87 -16.80 3.37 -1.07
C LYS A 87 -15.81 3.84 -2.11
N LEU A 88 -14.52 3.59 -1.91
CA LEU A 88 -13.50 3.96 -2.88
C LEU A 88 -13.70 3.25 -4.21
N ARG A 89 -14.11 1.98 -4.19
CA ARG A 89 -14.36 1.21 -5.42
C ARG A 89 -15.54 1.74 -6.23
N THR A 90 -16.47 2.45 -5.61
CA THR A 90 -17.59 3.06 -6.34
C THR A 90 -17.21 4.36 -7.04
N SER A 91 -16.05 4.92 -6.74
CA SER A 91 -15.58 6.16 -7.31
C SER A 91 -14.87 5.90 -8.63
N GLU A 92 -15.26 6.64 -9.68
CA GLU A 92 -14.57 6.56 -10.98
C GLU A 92 -13.09 6.87 -10.84
N ARG A 93 -12.74 7.81 -9.96
CA ARG A 93 -11.36 8.23 -9.77
C ARG A 93 -10.51 7.15 -9.11
N PHE A 94 -11.08 6.40 -8.15
CA PHE A 94 -10.29 5.50 -7.31
C PHE A 94 -10.55 4.02 -7.56
N LYS A 95 -11.49 3.67 -8.42
CA LYS A 95 -11.85 2.26 -8.63
C LYS A 95 -10.67 1.39 -9.11
N ALA A 96 -9.67 1.99 -9.74
CA ALA A 96 -8.50 1.28 -10.23
C ALA A 96 -7.24 1.52 -9.41
N VAL A 97 -7.32 2.35 -8.36
CA VAL A 97 -6.18 2.58 -7.47
C VAL A 97 -6.00 1.38 -6.55
N PRO A 98 -4.80 0.79 -6.44
CA PRO A 98 -4.61 -0.34 -5.55
C PRO A 98 -4.87 0.04 -4.10
N ILE A 99 -5.63 -0.81 -3.41
CA ILE A 99 -5.93 -0.67 -1.99
C ILE A 99 -5.42 -1.94 -1.30
N ILE A 100 -4.43 -1.77 -0.45
CA ILE A 100 -3.75 -2.87 0.23
C ILE A 100 -4.18 -2.87 1.70
N ALA A 101 -4.69 -4.02 2.16
CA ALA A 101 -5.03 -4.18 3.57
C ALA A 101 -3.73 -4.35 4.37
N VAL A 102 -3.61 -3.57 5.45
CA VAL A 102 -2.46 -3.67 6.36
C VAL A 102 -3.02 -3.93 7.75
N THR A 103 -2.68 -5.05 8.37
CA THR A 103 -3.32 -5.42 9.62
C THR A 103 -2.42 -6.25 10.53
N ALA A 104 -2.61 -6.09 11.84
CA ALA A 104 -1.95 -6.94 12.84
C ALA A 104 -2.58 -8.33 12.90
N GLU A 105 -3.77 -8.51 12.36
CA GLU A 105 -4.41 -9.82 12.30
C GLU A 105 -4.06 -10.55 11.00
N ALA A 106 -2.79 -10.87 10.86
CA ALA A 106 -2.28 -11.51 9.66
C ALA A 106 -2.49 -13.02 9.76
N SER A 107 -3.61 -13.51 9.27
CA SER A 107 -3.94 -14.92 9.19
C SER A 107 -4.43 -15.27 7.80
N VAL A 108 -4.44 -16.56 7.49
CA VAL A 108 -4.97 -17.05 6.21
C VAL A 108 -6.44 -16.65 6.05
N GLU A 109 -7.22 -16.72 7.15
CA GLU A 109 -8.63 -16.33 7.13
C GLU A 109 -8.81 -14.85 6.82
N GLN A 110 -8.02 -13.99 7.45
CA GLN A 110 -8.11 -12.56 7.24
C GLN A 110 -7.64 -12.17 5.84
N MET A 111 -6.60 -12.83 5.34
CA MET A 111 -6.14 -12.60 3.97
C MET A 111 -7.22 -12.99 2.97
N LYS A 112 -7.86 -14.14 3.15
CA LYS A 112 -8.94 -14.58 2.28
C LYS A 112 -10.12 -13.61 2.33
N LYS A 113 -10.48 -13.14 3.52
CA LYS A 113 -11.57 -12.19 3.70
C LYS A 113 -11.28 -10.88 2.96
N ALA A 114 -10.06 -10.38 3.06
CA ALA A 114 -9.66 -9.16 2.36
C ALA A 114 -9.72 -9.36 0.84
N LYS A 115 -9.24 -10.50 0.36
CA LYS A 115 -9.29 -10.82 -1.06
C LYS A 115 -10.73 -10.88 -1.58
N ASP A 116 -11.59 -11.58 -0.86
CA ASP A 116 -13.01 -11.71 -1.23
C ASP A 116 -13.74 -10.36 -1.19
N ALA A 117 -13.30 -9.45 -0.33
CA ALA A 117 -13.90 -8.12 -0.21
C ALA A 117 -13.45 -7.15 -1.31
N GLY A 118 -12.41 -7.50 -2.08
CA GLY A 118 -11.96 -6.68 -3.19
C GLY A 118 -10.71 -5.86 -2.95
N PHE A 119 -9.96 -6.14 -1.87
CA PHE A 119 -8.63 -5.56 -1.71
C PHE A 119 -7.68 -6.11 -2.77
N ASP A 120 -6.69 -5.30 -3.12
CA ASP A 120 -5.71 -5.67 -4.15
C ASP A 120 -4.46 -6.31 -3.59
N GLY A 121 -4.37 -6.44 -2.28
CA GLY A 121 -3.26 -7.07 -1.61
C GLY A 121 -3.41 -7.00 -0.11
N PHE A 122 -2.43 -7.59 0.59
CA PHE A 122 -2.47 -7.74 2.03
C PHE A 122 -1.05 -7.79 2.57
N LEU A 123 -0.79 -6.98 3.60
CA LEU A 123 0.48 -6.99 4.31
C LEU A 123 0.20 -7.12 5.80
N GLY A 124 0.85 -8.07 6.46
CA GLY A 124 0.75 -8.24 7.90
C GLY A 124 1.67 -7.30 8.64
N LYS A 125 1.21 -6.81 9.79
CA LYS A 125 2.06 -6.04 10.71
C LYS A 125 2.75 -6.99 11.68
N PRO A 126 3.96 -6.65 12.15
CA PRO A 126 4.72 -5.45 11.82
C PRO A 126 5.29 -5.55 10.41
N LEU A 127 5.33 -4.42 9.71
CA LEU A 127 5.92 -4.38 8.39
C LEU A 127 7.43 -4.56 8.50
N ASP A 128 8.00 -5.35 7.59
CA ASP A 128 9.44 -5.62 7.58
C ASP A 128 10.15 -4.53 6.77
N PRO A 129 11.01 -3.72 7.41
CA PRO A 129 11.71 -2.65 6.71
C PRO A 129 12.57 -3.14 5.54
N ASP A 130 13.05 -4.38 5.60
CA ASP A 130 13.89 -4.93 4.52
C ASP A 130 13.07 -5.38 3.32
N ARG A 131 11.82 -5.77 3.54
CA ARG A 131 10.95 -6.26 2.47
C ARG A 131 10.03 -5.19 1.91
N PHE A 132 9.69 -4.20 2.73
CA PHE A 132 8.68 -3.20 2.37
C PHE A 132 9.01 -2.44 1.07
N PRO A 133 10.27 -2.00 0.84
CA PRO A 133 10.58 -1.31 -0.42
C PRO A 133 10.24 -2.13 -1.65
N ASP A 134 10.57 -3.41 -1.64
CA ASP A 134 10.27 -4.30 -2.76
C ASP A 134 8.76 -4.52 -2.92
N GLN A 135 8.07 -4.70 -1.80
CA GLN A 135 6.61 -4.85 -1.80
C GLN A 135 5.94 -3.63 -2.43
N ILE A 136 6.36 -2.43 -2.06
CA ILE A 136 5.79 -1.20 -2.60
C ILE A 136 6.08 -1.06 -4.10
N ARG A 137 7.31 -1.37 -4.53
CA ARG A 137 7.65 -1.34 -5.96
C ARG A 137 6.76 -2.27 -6.77
N ARG A 138 6.56 -3.47 -6.27
CA ARG A 138 5.73 -4.48 -6.94
C ARG A 138 4.27 -4.03 -7.02
N ILE A 139 3.74 -3.49 -5.93
CA ILE A 139 2.37 -2.99 -5.89
C ILE A 139 2.20 -1.83 -6.89
N LEU A 140 3.11 -0.88 -6.87
CA LEU A 140 3.02 0.28 -7.78
C LEU A 140 3.21 -0.11 -9.24
N SER A 141 3.81 -1.26 -9.51
CA SER A 141 3.93 -1.77 -10.88
C SER A 141 2.70 -2.56 -11.33
N GLY A 142 1.71 -2.73 -10.46
CA GLY A 142 0.47 -3.42 -10.80
C GLY A 142 0.37 -4.84 -10.27
N GLU A 143 1.38 -5.32 -9.55
CA GLU A 143 1.34 -6.65 -8.97
C GLU A 143 0.47 -6.65 -7.70
N LYS A 144 -0.28 -7.73 -7.50
CA LYS A 144 -1.04 -7.93 -6.27
C LYS A 144 -0.18 -8.70 -5.28
N VAL A 145 0.10 -8.10 -4.13
CA VAL A 145 1.00 -8.67 -3.12
C VAL A 145 0.18 -9.15 -1.93
N TRP A 146 0.30 -10.43 -1.59
CA TRP A 146 -0.42 -11.07 -0.49
C TRP A 146 0.60 -11.72 0.43
N GLU A 147 1.04 -11.01 1.44
CA GLU A 147 2.12 -11.46 2.32
C GLU A 147 1.82 -11.14 3.77
N PHE A 148 2.30 -11.99 4.69
CA PHE A 148 2.05 -11.79 6.11
C PHE A 148 2.98 -10.75 6.74
N SER A 149 4.06 -10.41 6.07
CA SER A 149 4.94 -9.31 6.52
C SER A 149 5.94 -8.95 5.42
#